data_0b59fcf82bf9b0ac50d0809202bb4723
#
_entry.id   0b59fcf82bf9b0ac50d0809202bb4723
#
_cell.length_a   1.000
_cell.length_b   1.000
_cell.length_c   1.000
_cell.angle_alpha   90.00
_cell.angle_beta   90.00
_cell.angle_gamma   90.00
#
_symmetry.space_group_name_H-M   'P 1'
#
loop_
_entity.id
_entity.type
_entity.pdbx_description
1 polymer ?
#
loop_
_entity_poly.entity_id
_entity_poly.type
_entity_poly.pdbx_seq_one_letter_code
_entity_poly.pdbx_strand_id
1 'polypeptide(L)'
;MGKPFLALVLILFVQNAYPSSLERFQSYLRTTQAGRADFQQQVFDKTGKVVQESRGSFSFLRPGRFRWSYVKPPQLIVGDGDRVWIHDADLNQVTVRRAARVLGATPAALLAGASDIGKAFELVEAGARDGLEWLEARPREKESGFERIRLGMSASGVEAMELVDHFGQTTVLRFSNLVRNPQFDPGTFRFTPPKGADVLGE
;
A
#
# COMPACT_ATOMS: atom_id res chain seq x y z
N MET A 1 -7.11 40.22 61.31
CA MET A 1 -6.51 38.94 60.96
C MET A 1 -7.20 38.43 59.70
N GLY A 2 -6.63 38.73 58.53
CA GLY A 2 -7.17 38.31 57.23
C GLY A 2 -6.57 36.97 56.85
N LYS A 3 -7.40 35.99 56.50
CA LYS A 3 -7.01 34.69 55.99
C LYS A 3 -6.71 34.80 54.47
N PRO A 4 -5.56 34.29 53.96
CA PRO A 4 -5.32 34.25 52.54
C PRO A 4 -6.17 33.21 51.87
N PHE A 5 -6.92 33.55 50.82
CA PHE A 5 -7.66 32.65 49.95
C PHE A 5 -6.68 32.07 48.93
N LEU A 6 -6.31 30.81 49.08
CA LEU A 6 -5.44 30.11 48.14
C LEU A 6 -6.27 29.69 46.94
N ALA A 7 -6.16 30.39 45.81
CA ALA A 7 -6.82 30.00 44.57
C ALA A 7 -6.05 28.83 43.91
N LEU A 8 -6.63 27.65 43.92
CA LEU A 8 -6.11 26.47 43.23
C LEU A 8 -6.37 26.58 41.72
N VAL A 9 -5.35 26.93 40.94
CA VAL A 9 -5.42 26.96 39.47
C VAL A 9 -5.32 25.53 38.98
N LEU A 10 -6.45 24.96 38.54
CA LEU A 10 -6.52 23.65 37.91
C LEU A 10 -6.08 23.76 36.44
N ILE A 11 -4.83 23.41 36.13
CA ILE A 11 -4.33 23.34 34.74
C ILE A 11 -4.87 22.09 34.11
N LEU A 12 -5.90 22.23 33.25
CA LEU A 12 -6.40 21.19 32.39
C LEU A 12 -5.39 20.93 31.28
N PHE A 13 -4.61 19.85 31.41
CA PHE A 13 -3.82 19.30 30.31
C PHE A 13 -4.79 18.72 29.26
N VAL A 14 -5.03 19.49 28.18
CA VAL A 14 -5.67 18.95 26.98
C VAL A 14 -4.65 18.02 26.32
N GLN A 15 -4.80 16.73 26.53
CA GLN A 15 -4.05 15.72 25.79
C GLN A 15 -4.59 15.72 24.36
N ASN A 16 -3.82 16.28 23.42
CA ASN A 16 -4.06 16.12 21.99
C ASN A 16 -3.82 14.63 21.67
N ALA A 17 -4.86 13.85 21.68
CA ALA A 17 -4.82 12.47 21.20
C ALA A 17 -4.61 12.51 19.67
N TYR A 18 -3.43 12.20 19.21
CA TYR A 18 -3.19 11.97 17.80
C TYR A 18 -3.95 10.71 17.37
N PRO A 19 -4.64 10.73 16.20
CA PRO A 19 -5.36 9.55 15.73
C PRO A 19 -4.38 8.40 15.52
N SER A 20 -4.77 7.21 15.93
CA SER A 20 -3.97 6.00 15.81
C SER A 20 -3.71 5.63 14.34
N SER A 21 -2.72 4.76 14.08
CA SER A 21 -2.42 4.28 12.73
C SER A 21 -3.62 3.59 12.09
N LEU A 22 -4.42 2.86 12.88
CA LEU A 22 -5.65 2.22 12.42
C LEU A 22 -6.72 3.25 12.04
N GLU A 23 -6.95 4.27 12.85
CA GLU A 23 -7.91 5.34 12.57
C GLU A 23 -7.50 6.15 11.33
N ARG A 24 -6.20 6.45 11.17
CA ARG A 24 -5.65 7.08 9.96
C ARG A 24 -5.90 6.23 8.72
N PHE A 25 -5.64 4.93 8.80
CA PHE A 25 -5.87 4.02 7.68
C PHE A 25 -7.34 3.92 7.32
N GLN A 26 -8.22 3.78 8.29
CA GLN A 26 -9.67 3.78 8.05
C GLN A 26 -10.15 5.10 7.43
N SER A 27 -9.64 6.24 7.91
CA SER A 27 -9.93 7.54 7.33
C SER A 27 -9.41 7.65 5.90
N TYR A 28 -8.19 7.19 5.64
CA TYR A 28 -7.62 7.12 4.29
C TYR A 28 -8.49 6.30 3.34
N LEU A 29 -8.96 5.13 3.76
CA LEU A 29 -9.85 4.29 2.96
C LEU A 29 -11.16 4.98 2.61
N ARG A 30 -11.75 5.70 3.57
CA ARG A 30 -13.04 6.42 3.36
C ARG A 30 -12.88 7.65 2.46
N THR A 31 -11.78 8.37 2.58
CA THR A 31 -11.62 9.70 1.96
C THR A 31 -10.82 9.70 0.67
N THR A 32 -10.12 8.59 0.35
CA THR A 32 -9.25 8.49 -0.83
C THR A 32 -9.79 7.43 -1.78
N GLN A 33 -10.55 7.83 -2.78
CA GLN A 33 -11.11 6.93 -3.79
C GLN A 33 -10.13 6.66 -4.93
N ALA A 34 -9.20 7.57 -5.15
CA ALA A 34 -8.16 7.47 -6.17
C ALA A 34 -6.84 8.02 -5.65
N GLY A 35 -5.73 7.56 -6.21
CA GLY A 35 -4.42 8.08 -5.86
C GLY A 35 -3.38 7.79 -6.93
N ARG A 36 -2.34 8.60 -6.96
CA ARG A 36 -1.12 8.33 -7.70
C ARG A 36 0.08 8.73 -6.86
N ALA A 37 1.20 8.04 -7.09
CA ALA A 37 2.48 8.33 -6.47
C ALA A 37 3.61 7.82 -7.37
N ASP A 38 4.80 8.36 -7.18
CA ASP A 38 6.04 7.71 -7.59
C ASP A 38 6.50 6.80 -6.46
N PHE A 39 7.26 5.75 -6.78
CA PHE A 39 7.85 4.88 -5.76
C PHE A 39 9.30 4.55 -6.05
N GLN A 40 10.03 4.31 -4.97
CA GLN A 40 11.32 3.63 -4.96
C GLN A 40 11.18 2.35 -4.14
N GLN A 41 11.73 1.26 -4.65
CA GLN A 41 11.66 -0.07 -4.03
C GLN A 41 13.05 -0.63 -3.84
N GLN A 42 13.31 -1.19 -2.68
CA GLN A 42 14.49 -1.98 -2.37
C GLN A 42 14.05 -3.34 -1.85
N VAL A 43 14.71 -4.38 -2.32
CA VAL A 43 14.51 -5.75 -1.84
C VAL A 43 15.75 -6.18 -1.11
N PHE A 44 15.59 -6.62 0.12
CA PHE A 44 16.62 -7.11 1.00
C PHE A 44 16.49 -8.63 1.16
N ASP A 45 17.58 -9.36 1.08
CA ASP A 45 17.59 -10.76 1.46
C ASP A 45 17.48 -10.94 2.99
N LYS A 46 17.40 -12.18 3.46
CA LYS A 46 17.32 -12.52 4.89
C LYS A 46 18.51 -12.05 5.73
N THR A 47 19.63 -11.67 5.10
CA THR A 47 20.82 -11.13 5.77
C THR A 47 20.82 -9.60 5.86
N GLY A 48 19.81 -8.94 5.26
CA GLY A 48 19.69 -7.49 5.19
C GLY A 48 20.52 -6.87 4.05
N LYS A 49 21.03 -7.66 3.11
CA LYS A 49 21.73 -7.16 1.92
C LYS A 49 20.72 -6.78 0.85
N VAL A 50 20.89 -5.62 0.22
CA VAL A 50 20.10 -5.21 -0.95
C VAL A 50 20.42 -6.12 -2.13
N VAL A 51 19.40 -6.77 -2.68
CA VAL A 51 19.51 -7.69 -3.83
C VAL A 51 18.82 -7.15 -5.07
N GLN A 52 17.89 -6.19 -4.92
CA GLN A 52 17.24 -5.54 -6.05
C GLN A 52 16.82 -4.12 -5.67
N GLU A 53 16.95 -3.22 -6.64
CA GLU A 53 16.41 -1.85 -6.57
C GLU A 53 15.56 -1.58 -7.81
N SER A 54 14.43 -0.92 -7.60
CA SER A 54 13.49 -0.58 -8.66
C SER A 54 12.84 0.76 -8.36
N ARG A 55 12.28 1.39 -9.38
CA ARG A 55 11.49 2.62 -9.25
C ARG A 55 10.40 2.66 -10.28
N GLY A 56 9.41 3.48 -10.04
CA GLY A 56 8.31 3.61 -10.99
C GLY A 56 7.19 4.48 -10.47
N SER A 57 6.00 4.25 -11.01
CA SER A 57 4.78 4.95 -10.60
C SER A 57 3.68 3.97 -10.24
N PHE A 58 2.87 4.38 -9.27
CA PHE A 58 1.68 3.66 -8.84
C PHE A 58 0.47 4.56 -8.94
N SER A 59 -0.61 4.03 -9.49
CA SER A 59 -1.91 4.70 -9.54
C SER A 59 -3.00 3.71 -9.16
N PHE A 60 -4.06 4.20 -8.52
CA PHE A 60 -5.22 3.37 -8.22
C PHE A 60 -6.53 4.16 -8.32
N LEU A 61 -7.60 3.43 -8.57
CA LEU A 61 -8.97 3.92 -8.51
C LEU A 61 -9.86 2.81 -7.92
N ARG A 62 -10.39 3.05 -6.75
CA ARG A 62 -11.22 2.07 -6.04
C ARG A 62 -12.58 1.87 -6.70
N PRO A 63 -13.16 0.66 -6.59
CA PRO A 63 -12.53 -0.56 -6.06
C PRO A 63 -11.66 -1.28 -7.08
N GLY A 64 -10.55 -1.85 -6.64
CA GLY A 64 -9.78 -2.90 -7.35
C GLY A 64 -9.06 -2.52 -8.63
N ARG A 65 -9.11 -1.25 -9.06
CA ARG A 65 -8.37 -0.79 -10.24
C ARG A 65 -7.04 -0.18 -9.83
N PHE A 66 -5.96 -0.61 -10.45
CA PHE A 66 -4.62 -0.09 -10.19
C PHE A 66 -3.69 -0.27 -11.38
N ARG A 67 -2.63 0.51 -11.40
CA ARG A 67 -1.55 0.44 -12.37
C ARG A 67 -0.24 0.63 -11.64
N TRP A 68 0.62 -0.36 -11.73
CA TRP A 68 1.96 -0.37 -11.15
C TRP A 68 2.96 -0.47 -12.27
N SER A 69 3.73 0.58 -12.53
CA SER A 69 4.64 0.67 -13.67
C SER A 69 6.06 0.78 -13.17
N TYR A 70 6.88 -0.24 -13.42
CA TYR A 70 8.31 -0.27 -13.13
C TYR A 70 9.10 0.26 -14.32
N VAL A 71 10.13 1.08 -14.05
CA VAL A 71 11.01 1.62 -15.08
C VAL A 71 12.15 0.65 -15.40
N LYS A 72 12.71 -0.03 -14.36
CA LYS A 72 13.83 -0.95 -14.51
C LYS A 72 13.80 -2.03 -13.43
N PRO A 73 13.74 -3.34 -13.81
CA PRO A 73 13.38 -3.80 -15.17
C PRO A 73 12.00 -3.30 -15.58
N PRO A 74 11.73 -3.14 -16.89
CA PRO A 74 10.45 -2.64 -17.35
C PRO A 74 9.35 -3.70 -17.16
N GLN A 75 8.46 -3.46 -16.21
CA GLN A 75 7.32 -4.32 -15.92
C GLN A 75 6.09 -3.47 -15.67
N LEU A 76 4.95 -3.97 -16.09
CA LEU A 76 3.68 -3.31 -15.88
C LEU A 76 2.67 -4.28 -15.27
N ILE A 77 2.06 -3.87 -14.14
CA ILE A 77 0.99 -4.62 -13.51
C ILE A 77 -0.27 -3.76 -13.53
N VAL A 78 -1.34 -4.26 -14.13
CA VAL A 78 -2.62 -3.55 -14.22
C VAL A 78 -3.74 -4.40 -13.66
N GLY A 79 -4.47 -3.87 -12.69
CA GLY A 79 -5.76 -4.37 -12.25
C GLY A 79 -6.85 -3.52 -12.89
N ASP A 80 -7.75 -4.15 -13.66
CA ASP A 80 -8.86 -3.47 -14.34
C ASP A 80 -10.19 -3.55 -13.55
N GLY A 81 -10.16 -4.24 -12.41
CA GLY A 81 -11.30 -4.54 -11.55
C GLY A 81 -11.68 -6.03 -11.60
N ASP A 82 -11.60 -6.65 -12.77
CA ASP A 82 -11.94 -8.07 -12.96
C ASP A 82 -10.71 -8.98 -13.08
N ARG A 83 -9.65 -8.45 -13.69
CA ARG A 83 -8.39 -9.16 -13.97
C ARG A 83 -7.19 -8.37 -13.49
N VAL A 84 -6.11 -9.11 -13.27
CA VAL A 84 -4.76 -8.58 -13.07
C VAL A 84 -3.89 -9.06 -14.23
N TRP A 85 -3.30 -8.11 -14.92
CA TRP A 85 -2.40 -8.27 -16.05
C TRP A 85 -0.99 -7.96 -15.58
N ILE A 86 -0.05 -8.87 -15.82
CA ILE A 86 1.37 -8.66 -15.54
C ILE A 86 2.10 -8.77 -16.87
N HIS A 87 2.66 -7.67 -17.33
CA HIS A 87 3.43 -7.60 -18.58
C HIS A 87 4.90 -7.43 -18.25
N ASP A 88 5.69 -8.40 -18.64
CA ASP A 88 7.14 -8.35 -18.66
C ASP A 88 7.57 -7.96 -20.07
N ALA A 89 8.10 -6.76 -20.23
CA ALA A 89 8.45 -6.23 -21.53
C ALA A 89 9.73 -6.87 -22.12
N ASP A 90 10.66 -7.29 -21.26
CA ASP A 90 11.91 -7.91 -21.69
C ASP A 90 11.69 -9.33 -22.22
N LEU A 91 10.70 -10.04 -21.66
CA LEU A 91 10.30 -11.39 -22.12
C LEU A 91 9.20 -11.33 -23.18
N ASN A 92 8.63 -10.16 -23.46
CA ASN A 92 7.42 -10.01 -24.29
C ASN A 92 6.27 -10.94 -23.86
N GLN A 93 6.10 -11.11 -22.55
CA GLN A 93 5.16 -12.05 -21.94
C GLN A 93 4.11 -11.32 -21.12
N VAL A 94 2.87 -11.77 -21.19
CA VAL A 94 1.74 -11.28 -20.39
C VAL A 94 1.16 -12.42 -19.59
N THR A 95 1.10 -12.28 -18.28
CA THR A 95 0.33 -13.19 -17.42
C THR A 95 -0.98 -12.50 -17.06
N VAL A 96 -2.12 -13.22 -17.24
CA VAL A 96 -3.44 -12.72 -16.83
C VAL A 96 -4.07 -13.66 -15.82
N ARG A 97 -4.69 -13.10 -14.77
CA ARG A 97 -5.39 -13.85 -13.72
C ARG A 97 -6.63 -13.10 -13.25
N ARG A 98 -7.63 -13.80 -12.76
CA ARG A 98 -8.82 -13.18 -12.15
C ARG A 98 -8.44 -12.43 -10.88
N ALA A 99 -8.87 -11.18 -10.76
CA ALA A 99 -8.56 -10.32 -9.62
C ALA A 99 -8.97 -10.95 -8.27
N ALA A 100 -10.12 -11.62 -8.22
CA ALA A 100 -10.59 -12.32 -7.03
C ALA A 100 -9.65 -13.42 -6.52
N ARG A 101 -8.82 -14.03 -7.41
CA ARG A 101 -7.86 -15.07 -7.04
C ARG A 101 -6.51 -14.54 -6.58
N VAL A 102 -6.13 -13.32 -6.98
CA VAL A 102 -4.77 -12.83 -6.78
C VAL A 102 -4.68 -11.58 -5.91
N LEU A 103 -5.78 -10.85 -5.72
CA LEU A 103 -5.75 -9.62 -4.92
C LEU A 103 -5.86 -9.88 -3.42
N GLY A 104 -6.52 -10.96 -2.99
CA GLY A 104 -6.81 -11.29 -1.59
C GLY A 104 -5.94 -10.59 -0.54
N ALA A 105 -4.80 -11.18 -0.21
CA ALA A 105 -3.87 -10.67 0.80
C ALA A 105 -2.61 -10.03 0.16
N THR A 106 -2.77 -9.13 -0.82
CA THR A 106 -1.67 -8.46 -1.50
C THR A 106 -1.51 -6.99 -1.12
N PRO A 107 -0.33 -6.38 -1.34
CA PRO A 107 -0.12 -4.94 -1.18
C PRO A 107 -1.09 -4.08 -2.00
N ALA A 108 -1.40 -4.51 -3.22
CA ALA A 108 -2.34 -3.82 -4.08
C ALA A 108 -3.76 -3.81 -3.49
N ALA A 109 -4.19 -4.89 -2.82
CA ALA A 109 -5.46 -4.93 -2.12
C ALA A 109 -5.55 -3.91 -0.97
N LEU A 110 -4.48 -3.73 -0.20
CA LEU A 110 -4.42 -2.73 0.87
C LEU A 110 -4.50 -1.30 0.31
N LEU A 111 -3.81 -1.02 -0.80
CA LEU A 111 -3.77 0.32 -1.39
C LEU A 111 -4.99 0.63 -2.26
N ALA A 112 -5.39 -0.28 -3.13
CA ALA A 112 -6.50 -0.09 -4.06
C ALA A 112 -7.88 -0.43 -3.46
N GLY A 113 -7.91 -0.95 -2.23
CA GLY A 113 -9.12 -1.18 -1.45
C GLY A 113 -10.07 -2.21 -2.08
N ALA A 114 -9.87 -3.49 -1.77
CA ALA A 114 -10.99 -4.41 -1.78
C ALA A 114 -11.93 -4.03 -0.61
N SER A 115 -13.22 -4.18 -0.79
CA SER A 115 -14.27 -3.67 0.10
C SER A 115 -14.24 -4.23 1.54
N ASP A 116 -13.35 -5.17 1.86
CA ASP A 116 -13.33 -5.82 3.17
C ASP A 116 -11.91 -6.25 3.58
N ILE A 117 -11.05 -5.26 3.82
CA ILE A 117 -9.66 -5.49 4.26
C ILE A 117 -9.62 -6.30 5.56
N GLY A 118 -10.57 -6.10 6.47
CA GLY A 118 -10.65 -6.84 7.73
C GLY A 118 -10.92 -8.34 7.57
N LYS A 119 -11.48 -8.78 6.43
CA LYS A 119 -11.62 -10.21 6.13
C LYS A 119 -10.29 -10.82 5.67
N ALA A 120 -9.51 -10.08 4.90
CA ALA A 120 -8.24 -10.57 4.37
C ALA A 120 -7.08 -10.43 5.36
N PHE A 121 -7.12 -9.41 6.23
CA PHE A 121 -6.02 -9.08 7.14
C PHE A 121 -6.48 -8.89 8.58
N GLU A 122 -5.62 -9.26 9.50
CA GLU A 122 -5.61 -8.75 10.86
C GLU A 122 -4.77 -7.46 10.89
N LEU A 123 -5.35 -6.36 11.40
CA LEU A 123 -4.70 -5.06 11.47
C LEU A 123 -4.25 -4.77 12.89
N VAL A 124 -2.96 -4.46 13.08
CA VAL A 124 -2.35 -4.20 14.38
C VAL A 124 -1.54 -2.90 14.30
N GLU A 125 -1.67 -2.06 15.31
CA GLU A 125 -0.84 -0.87 15.43
C GLU A 125 0.62 -1.25 15.67
N ALA A 126 1.55 -0.64 14.94
CA ALA A 126 2.97 -0.95 15.00
C ALA A 126 3.83 0.24 15.47
N GLY A 127 3.18 1.21 16.12
CA GLY A 127 3.83 2.40 16.71
C GLY A 127 4.27 3.43 15.69
N ALA A 128 5.10 4.38 16.15
CA ALA A 128 5.63 5.46 15.34
C ALA A 128 7.13 5.26 15.10
N ARG A 129 7.58 5.47 13.85
CA ARG A 129 9.00 5.41 13.47
C ARG A 129 9.24 6.29 12.24
N ASP A 130 10.35 7.01 12.22
CA ASP A 130 10.77 7.89 11.10
C ASP A 130 9.72 8.93 10.70
N GLY A 131 8.96 9.45 11.68
CA GLY A 131 7.89 10.45 11.46
C GLY A 131 6.61 9.87 10.85
N LEU A 132 6.49 8.55 10.74
CA LEU A 132 5.31 7.84 10.24
C LEU A 132 4.67 7.01 11.36
N GLU A 133 3.35 6.95 11.34
CA GLU A 133 2.57 6.02 12.13
C GLU A 133 2.45 4.71 11.35
N TRP A 134 2.84 3.59 11.99
CA TRP A 134 2.89 2.30 11.33
C TRP A 134 1.71 1.41 11.70
N LEU A 135 1.11 0.82 10.68
CA LEU A 135 0.06 -0.19 10.79
C LEU A 135 0.60 -1.49 10.19
N GLU A 136 0.51 -2.59 10.93
CA GLU A 136 0.86 -3.92 10.45
C GLU A 136 -0.41 -4.66 10.02
N ALA A 137 -0.39 -5.22 8.83
CA ALA A 137 -1.44 -6.05 8.25
C ALA A 137 -0.91 -7.48 8.10
N ARG A 138 -1.49 -8.42 8.83
CA ARG A 138 -1.15 -9.85 8.77
C ARG A 138 -2.21 -10.56 7.95
N PRO A 139 -1.84 -11.23 6.84
CA PRO A 139 -2.78 -12.04 6.09
C PRO A 139 -3.43 -13.11 6.97
N ARG A 140 -4.75 -13.29 6.84
CA ARG A 140 -5.47 -14.37 7.54
C ARG A 140 -5.31 -15.71 6.83
N GLU A 141 -5.10 -15.67 5.50
CA GLU A 141 -4.83 -16.87 4.70
C GLU A 141 -3.37 -17.28 4.84
N LYS A 142 -3.13 -18.55 5.20
CA LYS A 142 -1.78 -19.12 5.38
C LYS A 142 -1.00 -19.26 4.08
N GLU A 143 -1.69 -19.30 2.93
CA GLU A 143 -1.09 -19.44 1.60
C GLU A 143 -0.80 -18.08 0.94
N SER A 144 -0.89 -17.00 1.69
CA SER A 144 -0.51 -15.68 1.21
C SER A 144 0.99 -15.66 0.86
N GLY A 145 1.38 -14.86 -0.13
CA GLY A 145 2.79 -14.67 -0.49
C GLY A 145 3.60 -13.88 0.56
N PHE A 146 2.94 -13.34 1.59
CA PHE A 146 3.55 -12.49 2.60
C PHE A 146 3.20 -12.95 4.02
N GLU A 147 4.19 -12.90 4.91
CA GLU A 147 3.99 -13.10 6.35
C GLU A 147 3.31 -11.87 6.96
N ARG A 148 3.77 -10.67 6.59
CA ARG A 148 3.24 -9.39 7.05
C ARG A 148 3.52 -8.26 6.06
N ILE A 149 2.63 -7.27 6.09
CA ILE A 149 2.76 -6.02 5.36
C ILE A 149 2.63 -4.88 6.37
N ARG A 150 3.54 -3.91 6.36
CA ARG A 150 3.46 -2.71 7.18
C ARG A 150 3.23 -1.48 6.31
N LEU A 151 2.35 -0.60 6.75
CA LEU A 151 2.06 0.68 6.12
C LEU A 151 2.54 1.80 7.01
N GLY A 152 3.45 2.61 6.53
CA GLY A 152 3.89 3.85 7.17
C GLY A 152 3.04 5.01 6.66
N MET A 153 2.33 5.67 7.58
CA MET A 153 1.32 6.66 7.25
C MET A 153 1.65 8.02 7.86
N SER A 154 1.39 9.06 7.09
CA SER A 154 1.37 10.46 7.54
C SER A 154 -0.03 11.07 7.36
N ALA A 155 -0.13 12.38 7.55
CA ALA A 155 -1.34 13.13 7.19
C ALA A 155 -1.61 13.12 5.68
N SER A 156 -0.56 12.97 4.85
CA SER A 156 -0.66 12.90 3.39
C SER A 156 -1.21 11.57 2.88
N GLY A 157 -1.10 10.50 3.66
CA GLY A 157 -1.53 9.15 3.31
C GLY A 157 -0.46 8.09 3.57
N VAL A 158 -0.43 7.03 2.75
CA VAL A 158 0.58 5.97 2.84
C VAL A 158 1.86 6.45 2.14
N GLU A 159 2.93 6.64 2.90
CA GLU A 159 4.24 7.11 2.39
C GLU A 159 5.29 5.99 2.35
N ALA A 160 5.07 4.91 3.07
CA ALA A 160 5.97 3.76 3.07
C ALA A 160 5.20 2.45 3.16
N MET A 161 5.80 1.38 2.63
CA MET A 161 5.32 0.03 2.79
C MET A 161 6.51 -0.91 2.96
N GLU A 162 6.40 -1.83 3.92
CA GLU A 162 7.35 -2.91 4.15
C GLU A 162 6.61 -4.23 4.01
N LEU A 163 7.15 -5.14 3.22
CA LEU A 163 6.61 -6.48 3.02
C LEU A 163 7.66 -7.50 3.44
N VAL A 164 7.26 -8.46 4.23
CA VAL A 164 8.11 -9.60 4.58
C VAL A 164 7.46 -10.86 4.04
N ASP A 165 8.19 -11.61 3.25
CA ASP A 165 7.76 -12.90 2.73
C ASP A 165 8.12 -14.06 3.68
N HIS A 166 7.64 -15.26 3.36
CA HIS A 166 7.91 -16.46 4.16
C HIS A 166 9.36 -16.99 4.05
N PHE A 167 10.18 -16.42 3.16
CA PHE A 167 11.59 -16.75 3.01
C PHE A 167 12.50 -15.79 3.78
N GLY A 168 11.91 -14.78 4.47
CA GLY A 168 12.61 -13.74 5.20
C GLY A 168 13.16 -12.61 4.32
N GLN A 169 12.73 -12.54 3.06
CA GLN A 169 13.03 -11.42 2.19
C GLN A 169 12.15 -10.22 2.59
N THR A 170 12.74 -9.03 2.61
CA THR A 170 12.02 -7.79 2.94
C THR A 170 12.02 -6.87 1.74
N THR A 171 10.83 -6.46 1.31
CA THR A 171 10.66 -5.42 0.29
C THR A 171 10.23 -4.13 0.96
N VAL A 172 10.96 -3.05 0.72
CA VAL A 172 10.66 -1.71 1.22
C VAL A 172 10.30 -0.81 0.04
N LEU A 173 9.12 -0.18 0.12
CA LEU A 173 8.68 0.85 -0.82
C LEU A 173 8.60 2.19 -0.10
N ARG A 174 9.09 3.24 -0.77
CA ARG A 174 8.91 4.64 -0.37
C ARG A 174 8.14 5.35 -1.47
N PHE A 175 7.03 5.98 -1.08
CA PHE A 175 6.19 6.73 -2.00
C PHE A 175 6.49 8.22 -1.90
N SER A 176 6.47 8.88 -3.06
CA SER A 176 6.66 10.34 -3.18
C SER A 176 5.67 10.91 -4.19
N ASN A 177 5.58 12.23 -4.25
CA ASN A 177 4.67 12.92 -5.18
C ASN A 177 3.21 12.43 -5.07
N LEU A 178 2.77 12.17 -3.85
CA LEU A 178 1.43 11.66 -3.54
C LEU A 178 0.37 12.68 -3.97
N VAL A 179 -0.57 12.23 -4.81
CA VAL A 179 -1.76 13.01 -5.18
C VAL A 179 -2.99 12.17 -4.85
N ARG A 180 -3.86 12.73 -4.01
CA ARG A 180 -5.14 12.10 -3.61
C ARG A 180 -6.26 12.56 -4.51
N ASN A 181 -7.14 11.63 -4.87
CA ASN A 181 -8.31 11.83 -5.71
C ASN A 181 -8.04 12.58 -7.04
N PRO A 182 -6.96 12.22 -7.78
CA PRO A 182 -6.75 12.79 -9.10
C PRO A 182 -7.83 12.32 -10.07
N GLN A 183 -8.07 13.09 -11.11
CA GLN A 183 -8.82 12.64 -12.27
C GLN A 183 -7.93 11.73 -13.12
N PHE A 184 -8.51 10.64 -13.62
CA PHE A 184 -7.84 9.71 -14.53
C PHE A 184 -8.58 9.60 -15.86
N ASP A 185 -7.82 9.45 -16.93
CA ASP A 185 -8.40 9.11 -18.23
C ASP A 185 -9.07 7.73 -18.19
N PRO A 186 -10.18 7.51 -18.92
CA PRO A 186 -10.93 6.24 -18.89
C PRO A 186 -10.11 5.00 -19.24
N GLY A 187 -8.99 5.18 -19.98
CA GLY A 187 -8.07 4.10 -20.39
C GLY A 187 -6.98 3.76 -19.37
N THR A 188 -6.77 4.58 -18.32
CA THR A 188 -5.63 4.45 -17.41
C THR A 188 -5.48 3.05 -16.81
N PHE A 189 -6.58 2.41 -16.46
CA PHE A 189 -6.62 1.09 -15.83
C PHE A 189 -7.04 -0.03 -16.78
N ARG A 190 -6.93 0.21 -18.09
CA ARG A 190 -7.13 -0.83 -19.10
C ARG A 190 -5.79 -1.32 -19.62
N PHE A 191 -5.72 -2.61 -19.94
CA PHE A 191 -4.54 -3.19 -20.56
C PHE A 191 -4.96 -4.01 -21.77
N THR A 192 -4.22 -3.85 -22.85
CA THR A 192 -4.33 -4.69 -24.05
C THR A 192 -2.95 -5.28 -24.31
N PRO A 193 -2.81 -6.62 -24.39
CA PRO A 193 -1.53 -7.23 -24.69
C PRO A 193 -0.93 -6.66 -25.98
N PRO A 194 0.37 -6.37 -26.02
CA PRO A 194 1.07 -5.98 -27.23
C PRO A 194 0.95 -7.05 -28.31
N LYS A 195 1.02 -6.63 -29.58
CA LYS A 195 0.99 -7.58 -30.70
C LYS A 195 2.19 -8.52 -30.64
N GLY A 196 1.94 -9.83 -30.64
CA GLY A 196 2.99 -10.85 -30.59
C GLY A 196 3.48 -11.16 -29.17
N ALA A 197 2.87 -10.60 -28.13
CA ALA A 197 3.16 -11.04 -26.76
C ALA A 197 2.61 -12.44 -26.52
N ASP A 198 3.38 -13.25 -25.80
CA ASP A 198 2.90 -14.54 -25.27
C ASP A 198 1.98 -14.30 -24.07
N VAL A 199 0.72 -14.75 -24.18
CA VAL A 199 -0.31 -14.54 -23.15
C VAL A 199 -0.57 -15.83 -22.41
N LEU A 200 -0.22 -15.86 -21.13
CA LEU A 200 -0.37 -16.99 -20.22
C LEU A 200 -1.48 -16.72 -19.20
N GLY A 201 -2.29 -17.73 -18.94
CA GLY A 201 -3.32 -17.70 -17.90
C GLY A 201 -4.74 -17.75 -18.43
N GLU A 202 -5.72 -17.48 -17.54
CA GLU A 202 -7.17 -17.57 -17.82
C GLU A 202 -7.79 -16.18 -18.03
#